data_5d1a403aac7e0b6059fdfcd480c79f27
#
_entry.id   5d1a403aac7e0b6059fdfcd480c79f27
#
_cell.length_a   1.000
_cell.length_b   1.000
_cell.length_c   1.000
_cell.angle_alpha   90.00
_cell.angle_beta   90.00
_cell.angle_gamma   90.00
#
_symmetry.space_group_name_H-M   'P 1'
#
loop_
_entity.id
_entity.type
_entity.pdbx_description
1 polymer ?
#
loop_
_entity_poly.entity_id
_entity_poly.type
_entity_poly.pdbx_seq_one_letter_code
_entity_poly.pdbx_strand_id
1 'polypeptide(L)'
;MPELPEVEIVRQSLNKKIKYKKIQKIIIRNRNLRFKISPDFEKSLINKEIKKISRLSKYIIFHLEDNNYCITHLGMSGTIHLVEQNKKNFKTNTSFYSYQNLPKKHNHVEIHFGNLIMIYNDPRRFGFFKFIKSKNELSSFFKKLGPEPFSKSFNYNYVFNYFKNKNKNIKNFLLDQNFVSGIGNIYSSEILYLCKIKPLKKAKNLSLQKCKKIIYFSKYVLNKAIKKGGSSIKDFKNTLGNEGKFQDEFRVYQRENSNCRRKTCNGIIKKKFITNRSTYFCNVCQK
;
A
#
# COMPACT_ATOMS: atom_id res chain seq x y z
N MET A 1 -1.88 7.87 -0.77
CA MET A 1 -0.96 6.92 -0.10
C MET A 1 -1.20 5.55 -0.67
N PRO A 2 -0.19 4.90 -1.22
CA PRO A 2 -0.31 3.51 -1.65
C PRO A 2 -0.75 2.61 -0.49
N GLU A 3 -1.82 1.83 -0.70
CA GLU A 3 -2.28 0.80 0.22
C GLU A 3 -1.81 -0.58 -0.28
N LEU A 4 -2.26 -1.67 0.30
CA LEU A 4 -1.79 -3.03 -0.05
C LEU A 4 -1.86 -3.33 -1.56
N PRO A 5 -2.95 -3.02 -2.30
CA PRO A 5 -3.01 -3.33 -3.73
C PRO A 5 -1.96 -2.57 -4.56
N GLU A 6 -1.77 -1.28 -4.31
CA GLU A 6 -0.79 -0.46 -5.03
C GLU A 6 0.64 -0.96 -4.79
N VAL A 7 0.96 -1.28 -3.53
CA VAL A 7 2.28 -1.84 -3.17
C VAL A 7 2.48 -3.21 -3.80
N GLU A 8 1.42 -4.04 -3.91
CA GLU A 8 1.49 -5.34 -4.57
C GLU A 8 1.80 -5.21 -6.06
N ILE A 9 1.19 -4.24 -6.76
CA ILE A 9 1.47 -3.98 -8.17
C ILE A 9 2.93 -3.55 -8.39
N VAL A 10 3.45 -2.66 -7.54
CA VAL A 10 4.88 -2.27 -7.58
C VAL A 10 5.77 -3.49 -7.33
N ARG A 11 5.47 -4.30 -6.30
CA ARG A 11 6.20 -5.52 -5.98
C ARG A 11 6.25 -6.48 -7.18
N GLN A 12 5.10 -6.75 -7.83
CA GLN A 12 5.02 -7.62 -9.00
C GLN A 12 5.92 -7.12 -10.13
N SER A 13 5.85 -5.86 -10.44
CA SER A 13 6.63 -5.23 -11.49
C SER A 13 8.14 -5.29 -11.20
N LEU A 14 8.54 -4.95 -9.97
CA LEU A 14 9.94 -5.06 -9.54
C LEU A 14 10.43 -6.51 -9.61
N ASN A 15 9.65 -7.46 -9.09
CA ASN A 15 10.05 -8.87 -9.11
C ASN A 15 10.24 -9.41 -10.54
N LYS A 16 9.44 -8.94 -11.51
CA LYS A 16 9.58 -9.31 -12.92
C LYS A 16 10.86 -8.75 -13.56
N LYS A 17 11.29 -7.55 -13.14
CA LYS A 17 12.34 -6.77 -13.83
C LYS A 17 13.73 -6.86 -13.19
N ILE A 18 13.81 -6.98 -11.86
CA ILE A 18 15.08 -6.93 -11.13
C ILE A 18 15.36 -8.14 -10.24
N LYS A 19 14.50 -9.17 -10.24
CA LYS A 19 14.83 -10.46 -9.62
C LYS A 19 16.06 -11.07 -10.32
N TYR A 20 16.98 -11.62 -9.53
CA TYR A 20 18.25 -12.20 -9.97
C TYR A 20 19.24 -11.18 -10.55
N LYS A 21 19.00 -9.89 -10.35
CA LYS A 21 19.99 -8.88 -10.72
C LYS A 21 20.87 -8.51 -9.55
N LYS A 22 22.16 -8.32 -9.83
CA LYS A 22 23.17 -7.87 -8.87
C LYS A 22 23.13 -6.34 -8.78
N ILE A 23 23.16 -5.81 -7.57
CA ILE A 23 23.26 -4.37 -7.31
C ILE A 23 24.70 -3.93 -7.59
N GLN A 24 24.89 -3.09 -8.60
CA GLN A 24 26.23 -2.63 -8.99
C GLN A 24 26.62 -1.31 -8.36
N LYS A 25 25.67 -0.38 -8.24
CA LYS A 25 25.91 0.96 -7.69
C LYS A 25 24.66 1.47 -7.01
N ILE A 26 24.83 2.23 -5.94
CA ILE A 26 23.75 2.95 -5.26
C ILE A 26 24.15 4.41 -5.15
N ILE A 27 23.23 5.32 -5.45
CA ILE A 27 23.39 6.75 -5.29
C ILE A 27 22.27 7.22 -4.35
N ILE A 28 22.65 7.76 -3.18
CA ILE A 28 21.72 8.37 -2.25
C ILE A 28 21.87 9.88 -2.34
N ARG A 29 20.88 10.54 -2.95
CA ARG A 29 20.87 12.00 -3.10
C ARG A 29 20.35 12.70 -1.85
N ASN A 30 19.49 12.02 -1.08
CA ASN A 30 18.98 12.54 0.17
C ASN A 30 18.75 11.40 1.17
N ARG A 31 19.51 11.40 2.25
CA ARG A 31 19.37 10.41 3.33
C ARG A 31 18.22 10.73 4.29
N ASN A 32 17.72 11.98 4.31
CA ASN A 32 16.71 12.45 5.25
C ASN A 32 15.31 12.12 4.75
N LEU A 33 14.97 10.84 4.72
CA LEU A 33 13.61 10.35 4.55
C LEU A 33 12.90 10.25 5.91
N ARG A 34 11.74 9.60 5.98
CA ARG A 34 11.02 9.38 7.24
C ARG A 34 11.91 8.81 8.34
N PHE A 35 12.76 7.87 7.99
CA PHE A 35 13.89 7.42 8.79
C PHE A 35 15.16 7.70 7.99
N LYS A 36 16.16 8.24 8.66
CA LYS A 36 17.45 8.53 8.03
C LYS A 36 18.08 7.24 7.50
N ILE A 37 18.48 7.23 6.24
CA ILE A 37 19.18 6.09 5.64
C ILE A 37 20.57 5.98 6.32
N SER A 38 20.88 4.77 6.79
CA SER A 38 22.17 4.49 7.46
C SER A 38 23.37 4.86 6.56
N PRO A 39 24.47 5.38 7.13
CA PRO A 39 25.71 5.62 6.38
C PRO A 39 26.22 4.39 5.63
N ASP A 40 26.08 3.21 6.21
CA ASP A 40 26.57 1.94 5.65
C ASP A 40 25.60 1.28 4.66
N PHE A 41 24.49 1.95 4.30
CA PHE A 41 23.44 1.37 3.48
C PHE A 41 23.97 0.90 2.11
N GLU A 42 24.76 1.75 1.42
CA GLU A 42 25.34 1.41 0.12
C GLU A 42 26.30 0.22 0.24
N LYS A 43 27.22 0.27 1.20
CA LYS A 43 28.19 -0.81 1.45
C LYS A 43 27.50 -2.14 1.74
N SER A 44 26.38 -2.10 2.46
CA SER A 44 25.61 -3.30 2.83
C SER A 44 24.86 -3.94 1.65
N LEU A 45 24.62 -3.21 0.56
CA LEU A 45 23.79 -3.65 -0.55
C LEU A 45 24.55 -3.86 -1.86
N ILE A 46 25.64 -3.10 -2.10
CA ILE A 46 26.45 -3.22 -3.31
C ILE A 46 26.99 -4.66 -3.42
N ASN A 47 27.02 -5.16 -4.65
CA ASN A 47 27.41 -6.51 -5.04
C ASN A 47 26.44 -7.62 -4.59
N LYS A 48 25.38 -7.35 -3.87
CA LYS A 48 24.36 -8.36 -3.52
C LYS A 48 23.36 -8.57 -4.65
N GLU A 49 23.00 -9.86 -4.82
CA GLU A 49 21.95 -10.26 -5.75
C GLU A 49 20.56 -10.22 -5.09
N ILE A 50 19.54 -9.77 -5.84
CA ILE A 50 18.14 -9.81 -5.40
C ILE A 50 17.57 -11.19 -5.72
N LYS A 51 17.44 -12.07 -4.73
CA LYS A 51 16.88 -13.43 -4.91
C LYS A 51 15.37 -13.42 -5.13
N LYS A 52 14.65 -12.50 -4.46
CA LYS A 52 13.19 -12.42 -4.50
C LYS A 52 12.73 -11.03 -4.05
N ILE A 53 11.56 -10.59 -4.53
CA ILE A 53 10.90 -9.41 -4.00
C ILE A 53 9.51 -9.82 -3.50
N SER A 54 9.27 -9.63 -2.22
CA SER A 54 7.99 -9.91 -1.57
C SER A 54 7.35 -8.64 -1.03
N ARG A 55 6.13 -8.76 -0.54
CA ARG A 55 5.39 -7.71 0.14
C ARG A 55 4.87 -8.24 1.48
N LEU A 56 4.90 -7.41 2.49
CA LEU A 56 4.12 -7.59 3.70
C LEU A 56 3.43 -6.26 4.03
N SER A 57 2.11 -6.29 4.16
CA SER A 57 1.32 -5.08 4.39
C SER A 57 1.54 -4.04 3.26
N LYS A 58 2.06 -2.89 3.60
CA LYS A 58 2.41 -1.79 2.66
C LYS A 58 3.93 -1.64 2.46
N TYR A 59 4.69 -2.67 2.79
CA TYR A 59 6.15 -2.72 2.66
C TYR A 59 6.56 -3.63 1.51
N ILE A 60 7.56 -3.21 0.74
CA ILE A 60 8.25 -4.05 -0.23
C ILE A 60 9.51 -4.58 0.45
N ILE A 61 9.79 -5.85 0.29
CA ILE A 61 10.92 -6.55 0.90
C ILE A 61 11.75 -7.16 -0.22
N PHE A 62 12.96 -6.64 -0.41
CA PHE A 62 13.97 -7.23 -1.26
C PHE A 62 14.72 -8.27 -0.45
N HIS A 63 14.62 -9.53 -0.85
CA HIS A 63 15.40 -10.64 -0.29
C HIS A 63 16.74 -10.68 -1.04
N LEU A 64 17.81 -10.48 -0.33
CA LEU A 64 19.16 -10.49 -0.87
C LEU A 64 19.82 -11.85 -0.61
N GLU A 65 20.94 -12.10 -1.24
CA GLU A 65 21.81 -13.21 -0.83
C GLU A 65 22.22 -13.07 0.64
N ASP A 66 22.79 -14.13 1.24
CA ASP A 66 23.21 -14.19 2.65
C ASP A 66 22.11 -13.93 3.68
N ASN A 67 20.83 -14.21 3.31
CA ASN A 67 19.68 -13.97 4.17
C ASN A 67 19.56 -12.53 4.69
N ASN A 68 20.07 -11.57 3.92
CA ASN A 68 19.87 -10.14 4.19
C ASN A 68 18.62 -9.62 3.47
N TYR A 69 18.13 -8.49 3.93
CA TYR A 69 16.92 -7.89 3.36
C TYR A 69 17.08 -6.36 3.23
N CYS A 70 16.42 -5.80 2.24
CA CYS A 70 16.17 -4.36 2.20
C CYS A 70 14.66 -4.14 2.21
N ILE A 71 14.18 -3.34 3.18
CA ILE A 71 12.77 -2.99 3.29
C ILE A 71 12.58 -1.57 2.74
N THR A 72 11.53 -1.36 1.95
CA THR A 72 11.09 -0.01 1.59
C THR A 72 9.59 0.17 1.84
N HIS A 73 9.22 1.36 2.25
CA HIS A 73 7.84 1.83 2.39
C HIS A 73 7.66 3.08 1.55
N LEU A 74 6.65 3.12 0.69
CA LEU A 74 6.42 4.21 -0.25
C LEU A 74 5.91 5.50 0.41
N GLY A 75 5.52 5.45 1.68
CA GLY A 75 4.95 6.61 2.37
C GLY A 75 3.62 7.04 1.77
N MET A 76 3.45 8.33 1.56
CA MET A 76 2.23 8.90 0.97
C MET A 76 2.39 9.23 -0.51
N SER A 77 3.59 9.58 -0.94
CA SER A 77 3.89 10.12 -2.26
C SER A 77 5.06 9.42 -2.96
N GLY A 78 5.69 8.48 -2.28
CA GLY A 78 6.82 7.75 -2.83
C GLY A 78 6.44 6.82 -3.97
N THR A 79 7.28 6.80 -4.99
CA THR A 79 7.14 6.01 -6.21
C THR A 79 8.46 5.40 -6.58
N ILE A 80 8.41 4.24 -7.23
CA ILE A 80 9.60 3.56 -7.75
C ILE A 80 9.50 3.49 -9.26
N HIS A 81 10.55 3.92 -9.92
CA HIS A 81 10.68 3.95 -11.39
C HIS A 81 11.79 3.03 -11.82
N LEU A 82 11.59 2.34 -12.95
CA LEU A 82 12.63 1.58 -13.62
C LEU A 82 12.94 2.24 -14.96
N VAL A 83 14.20 2.62 -15.15
CA VAL A 83 14.70 3.39 -16.28
C VAL A 83 15.85 2.64 -16.94
N GLU A 84 15.83 2.48 -18.26
CA GLU A 84 16.92 1.91 -19.04
C GLU A 84 17.83 3.02 -19.56
N GLN A 85 19.15 2.93 -19.33
CA GLN A 85 20.12 3.99 -19.67
C GLN A 85 20.20 4.32 -21.16
N ASN A 86 19.98 3.34 -22.04
CA ASN A 86 20.24 3.47 -23.49
C ASN A 86 19.03 3.94 -24.30
N LYS A 87 17.89 4.26 -23.67
CA LYS A 87 16.71 4.77 -24.37
C LYS A 87 16.63 6.29 -24.20
N LYS A 88 16.87 7.04 -25.29
CA LYS A 88 16.75 8.51 -25.37
C LYS A 88 15.36 9.03 -24.92
N ASN A 89 14.33 8.20 -24.92
CA ASN A 89 12.99 8.50 -24.40
C ASN A 89 12.77 7.74 -23.09
N PHE A 90 13.06 8.38 -21.98
CA PHE A 90 12.68 7.91 -20.66
C PHE A 90 11.14 7.92 -20.53
N LYS A 91 10.47 6.86 -20.92
CA LYS A 91 9.09 6.63 -20.49
C LYS A 91 9.14 6.25 -18.99
N THR A 92 9.28 7.25 -18.15
CA THR A 92 9.10 7.07 -16.73
C THR A 92 7.60 7.01 -16.46
N ASN A 93 7.20 5.90 -15.99
CA ASN A 93 5.82 5.53 -15.83
C ASN A 93 5.46 5.53 -14.36
N THR A 94 5.28 6.72 -13.78
CA THR A 94 4.61 6.83 -12.46
C THR A 94 4.39 8.27 -12.07
N SER A 95 3.41 8.58 -11.60
CA SER A 95 2.52 8.74 -10.55
C SER A 95 2.21 10.15 -10.03
N PHE A 96 3.08 11.06 -9.73
CA PHE A 96 2.73 12.40 -9.25
C PHE A 96 2.67 13.44 -10.35
N TYR A 97 3.31 13.14 -11.44
CA TYR A 97 3.48 14.06 -12.52
C TYR A 97 3.09 13.38 -13.82
N SER A 98 2.14 13.92 -14.51
CA SER A 98 1.82 13.59 -15.91
C SER A 98 2.96 13.94 -16.87
N TYR A 99 4.17 14.22 -16.37
CA TYR A 99 5.33 14.63 -17.14
C TYR A 99 6.16 13.43 -17.57
N GLN A 100 6.70 13.53 -18.77
CA GLN A 100 7.64 12.57 -19.34
C GLN A 100 8.96 12.52 -18.54
N ASN A 101 9.30 13.57 -17.80
CA ASN A 101 10.49 13.69 -16.97
C ASN A 101 10.14 13.82 -15.48
N LEU A 102 10.67 12.92 -14.65
CA LEU A 102 10.60 13.06 -13.21
C LEU A 102 11.38 14.29 -12.74
N PRO A 103 10.80 15.11 -11.84
CA PRO A 103 11.57 16.16 -11.19
C PRO A 103 12.73 15.57 -10.40
N LYS A 104 13.94 15.73 -10.90
CA LYS A 104 15.18 15.15 -10.32
C LYS A 104 15.37 15.52 -8.85
N LYS A 105 14.88 16.69 -8.42
CA LYS A 105 14.96 17.16 -7.02
C LYS A 105 14.30 16.24 -5.99
N HIS A 106 13.40 15.35 -6.43
CA HIS A 106 12.70 14.40 -5.56
C HIS A 106 13.20 12.96 -5.70
N ASN A 107 14.24 12.74 -6.53
CA ASN A 107 14.92 11.45 -6.61
C ASN A 107 15.85 11.34 -5.39
N HIS A 108 15.56 10.43 -4.48
CA HIS A 108 16.32 10.30 -3.24
C HIS A 108 17.27 9.11 -3.24
N VAL A 109 16.88 8.01 -3.88
CA VAL A 109 17.67 6.78 -3.97
C VAL A 109 17.66 6.27 -5.40
N GLU A 110 18.83 5.95 -5.94
CA GLU A 110 19.01 5.28 -7.22
C GLU A 110 19.80 3.99 -7.01
N ILE A 111 19.29 2.87 -7.53
CA ILE A 111 19.95 1.57 -7.47
C ILE A 111 20.15 1.07 -8.90
N HIS A 112 21.38 0.79 -9.27
CA HIS A 112 21.80 0.41 -10.61
C HIS A 112 22.01 -1.11 -10.74
N PHE A 113 21.46 -1.69 -11.80
CA PHE A 113 21.53 -3.09 -12.19
C PHE A 113 21.98 -3.23 -13.65
N GLY A 114 23.23 -2.88 -13.94
CA GLY A 114 23.69 -2.71 -15.33
C GLY A 114 22.98 -1.54 -15.99
N ASN A 115 22.37 -1.78 -17.15
CA ASN A 115 21.63 -0.77 -17.91
C ASN A 115 20.28 -0.37 -17.30
N LEU A 116 19.84 -1.02 -16.24
CA LEU A 116 18.56 -0.73 -15.57
C LEU A 116 18.81 0.01 -14.26
N ILE A 117 18.11 1.12 -14.08
CA ILE A 117 18.18 1.93 -12.86
C ILE A 117 16.80 1.92 -12.18
N MET A 118 16.77 1.59 -10.91
CA MET A 118 15.62 1.80 -10.03
C MET A 118 15.76 3.14 -9.33
N ILE A 119 14.80 4.03 -9.53
CA ILE A 119 14.78 5.37 -8.93
C ILE A 119 13.62 5.46 -7.95
N TYR A 120 13.90 5.85 -6.71
CA TYR A 120 12.89 6.20 -5.73
C TYR A 120 12.71 7.72 -5.69
N ASN A 121 11.50 8.16 -6.04
CA ASN A 121 11.08 9.56 -6.03
C ASN A 121 10.00 9.78 -4.97
N ASP A 122 10.17 10.75 -4.07
CA ASP A 122 9.21 11.03 -2.99
C ASP A 122 9.20 12.51 -2.59
N PRO A 123 8.32 13.34 -3.15
CA PRO A 123 8.25 14.78 -2.84
C PRO A 123 8.07 15.09 -1.35
N ARG A 124 7.39 14.22 -0.62
CA ARG A 124 7.08 14.43 0.81
C ARG A 124 8.07 13.78 1.77
N ARG A 125 8.94 12.89 1.28
CA ARG A 125 9.94 12.15 2.08
C ARG A 125 9.34 11.34 3.24
N PHE A 126 8.12 10.82 3.07
CA PHE A 126 7.42 10.00 4.06
C PHE A 126 7.65 8.50 3.90
N GLY A 127 8.32 8.11 2.83
CA GLY A 127 8.80 6.76 2.67
C GLY A 127 10.16 6.55 3.32
N PHE A 128 10.71 5.36 3.19
CA PHE A 128 12.04 5.03 3.71
C PHE A 128 12.61 3.76 3.09
N PHE A 129 13.92 3.60 3.27
CA PHE A 129 14.67 2.37 3.04
C PHE A 129 15.36 1.95 4.34
N LYS A 130 15.41 0.65 4.60
CA LYS A 130 16.14 0.08 5.74
C LYS A 130 16.78 -1.24 5.35
N PHE A 131 18.08 -1.39 5.60
CA PHE A 131 18.78 -2.66 5.52
C PHE A 131 18.51 -3.48 6.78
N ILE A 132 18.32 -4.78 6.62
CA ILE A 132 17.99 -5.76 7.67
C ILE A 132 18.97 -6.92 7.51
N LYS A 133 19.71 -7.22 8.57
CA LYS A 133 20.83 -8.18 8.54
C LYS A 133 20.39 -9.65 8.63
N SER A 134 19.17 -9.91 9.15
CA SER A 134 18.73 -11.29 9.40
C SER A 134 17.23 -11.46 9.37
N LYS A 135 16.79 -12.73 9.25
CA LYS A 135 15.37 -13.09 9.35
C LYS A 135 14.76 -12.74 10.72
N ASN A 136 15.53 -12.85 11.79
CA ASN A 136 15.07 -12.52 13.14
C ASN A 136 14.83 -11.01 13.27
N GLU A 137 15.70 -10.18 12.75
CA GLU A 137 15.51 -8.71 12.71
C GLU A 137 14.30 -8.35 11.84
N LEU A 138 14.11 -9.02 10.69
CA LEU A 138 12.94 -8.85 9.84
C LEU A 138 11.64 -9.18 10.59
N SER A 139 11.61 -10.29 11.28
CA SER A 139 10.45 -10.73 12.07
C SER A 139 10.16 -9.75 13.21
N SER A 140 11.19 -9.28 13.91
CA SER A 140 11.08 -8.27 14.97
C SER A 140 10.53 -6.94 14.44
N PHE A 141 11.00 -6.49 13.28
CA PHE A 141 10.52 -5.27 12.64
C PHE A 141 9.00 -5.30 12.38
N PHE A 142 8.47 -6.45 11.98
CA PHE A 142 7.05 -6.61 11.66
C PHE A 142 6.19 -7.14 12.82
N LYS A 143 6.76 -7.40 13.99
CA LYS A 143 6.07 -8.04 15.14
C LYS A 143 4.75 -7.38 15.53
N LYS A 144 4.63 -6.06 15.35
CA LYS A 144 3.43 -5.30 15.72
C LYS A 144 2.34 -5.32 14.64
N LEU A 145 2.62 -5.82 13.44
CA LEU A 145 1.60 -5.87 12.39
C LEU A 145 0.58 -6.96 12.66
N GLY A 146 -0.68 -6.62 12.55
CA GLY A 146 -1.77 -7.59 12.51
C GLY A 146 -1.73 -8.44 11.23
N PRO A 147 -2.55 -9.49 11.17
CA PRO A 147 -2.63 -10.35 10.00
C PRO A 147 -3.01 -9.57 8.74
N GLU A 148 -2.51 -9.99 7.59
CA GLU A 148 -3.00 -9.48 6.31
C GLU A 148 -4.39 -10.03 5.99
N PRO A 149 -5.22 -9.29 5.23
CA PRO A 149 -6.56 -9.73 4.82
C PRO A 149 -6.59 -11.09 4.12
N PHE A 150 -5.50 -11.46 3.42
CA PHE A 150 -5.38 -12.75 2.70
C PHE A 150 -4.88 -13.90 3.57
N SER A 151 -4.37 -13.61 4.75
CA SER A 151 -3.86 -14.60 5.69
C SER A 151 -4.98 -15.50 6.24
N LYS A 152 -4.65 -16.76 6.54
CA LYS A 152 -5.53 -17.69 7.28
C LYS A 152 -5.82 -17.17 8.69
N SER A 153 -4.90 -16.41 9.29
CA SER A 153 -5.05 -15.80 10.62
C SER A 153 -6.11 -14.70 10.66
N PHE A 154 -6.41 -14.03 9.53
CA PHE A 154 -7.50 -13.06 9.45
C PHE A 154 -8.83 -13.79 9.24
N ASN A 155 -9.31 -14.43 10.31
CA ASN A 155 -10.53 -15.24 10.32
C ASN A 155 -11.58 -14.68 11.31
N TYR A 156 -12.77 -15.28 11.32
CA TYR A 156 -13.90 -14.77 12.09
C TYR A 156 -13.66 -14.82 13.59
N ASN A 157 -12.99 -15.85 14.10
CA ASN A 157 -12.64 -15.97 15.52
C ASN A 157 -11.72 -14.82 15.94
N TYR A 158 -10.67 -14.56 15.14
CA TYR A 158 -9.75 -13.45 15.37
C TYR A 158 -10.50 -12.11 15.40
N VAL A 159 -11.28 -11.80 14.35
CA VAL A 159 -11.97 -10.51 14.21
C VAL A 159 -13.01 -10.33 15.32
N PHE A 160 -13.82 -11.34 15.59
CA PHE A 160 -14.88 -11.27 16.60
C PHE A 160 -14.30 -11.11 18.01
N ASN A 161 -13.29 -11.92 18.37
CA ASN A 161 -12.64 -11.83 19.68
C ASN A 161 -11.88 -10.51 19.86
N TYR A 162 -11.24 -10.00 18.80
CA TYR A 162 -10.55 -8.71 18.84
C TYR A 162 -11.52 -7.56 19.16
N PHE A 163 -12.75 -7.64 18.69
CA PHE A 163 -13.76 -6.59 18.88
C PHE A 163 -14.49 -6.64 20.21
N LYS A 164 -14.42 -7.73 20.95
CA LYS A 164 -15.01 -7.82 22.30
C LYS A 164 -14.57 -6.62 23.14
N ASN A 165 -15.54 -5.98 23.77
CA ASN A 165 -15.32 -4.82 24.67
C ASN A 165 -14.63 -3.60 24.03
N LYS A 166 -14.51 -3.52 22.68
CA LYS A 166 -13.87 -2.39 22.01
C LYS A 166 -14.87 -1.30 21.66
N ASN A 167 -14.74 -0.15 22.32
CA ASN A 167 -15.64 1.01 22.15
C ASN A 167 -15.32 1.87 20.91
N LYS A 168 -14.11 1.76 20.34
CA LYS A 168 -13.75 2.48 19.10
C LYS A 168 -14.63 2.02 17.94
N ASN A 169 -14.84 2.92 16.98
CA ASN A 169 -15.62 2.60 15.78
C ASN A 169 -14.85 1.64 14.84
N ILE A 170 -15.61 0.91 14.02
CA ILE A 170 -15.05 -0.11 13.10
C ILE A 170 -14.08 0.48 12.08
N LYS A 171 -14.31 1.73 11.62
CA LYS A 171 -13.42 2.38 10.68
C LYS A 171 -12.00 2.52 11.25
N ASN A 172 -11.89 2.89 12.53
CA ASN A 172 -10.58 3.04 13.18
C ASN A 172 -9.82 1.72 13.23
N PHE A 173 -10.52 0.60 13.50
CA PHE A 173 -9.87 -0.72 13.48
C PHE A 173 -9.39 -1.12 12.08
N LEU A 174 -10.20 -0.90 11.04
CA LEU A 174 -9.75 -1.19 9.67
C LEU A 174 -8.54 -0.34 9.22
N LEU A 175 -8.32 0.81 9.84
CA LEU A 175 -7.15 1.66 9.60
C LEU A 175 -5.95 1.29 10.48
N ASP A 176 -6.18 0.56 11.58
CA ASP A 176 -5.14 0.16 12.52
C ASP A 176 -4.35 -1.05 11.97
N GLN A 177 -3.10 -0.80 11.63
CA GLN A 177 -2.22 -1.83 11.07
C GLN A 177 -1.88 -2.95 12.09
N ASN A 178 -2.13 -2.74 13.39
CA ASN A 178 -1.99 -3.76 14.42
C ASN A 178 -3.19 -4.73 14.45
N PHE A 179 -4.37 -4.28 14.00
CA PHE A 179 -5.55 -5.13 13.86
C PHE A 179 -5.53 -5.89 12.52
N VAL A 180 -5.44 -5.17 11.42
CA VAL A 180 -5.36 -5.75 10.08
C VAL A 180 -4.41 -4.92 9.22
N SER A 181 -3.36 -5.55 8.73
CA SER A 181 -2.32 -4.82 8.01
C SER A 181 -2.62 -4.70 6.52
N GLY A 182 -2.23 -3.57 5.92
CA GLY A 182 -2.35 -3.30 4.50
C GLY A 182 -3.59 -2.49 4.07
N ILE A 183 -4.68 -2.50 4.84
CA ILE A 183 -5.87 -1.69 4.56
C ILE A 183 -5.59 -0.23 4.93
N GLY A 184 -6.10 0.70 4.13
CA GLY A 184 -6.04 2.13 4.40
C GLY A 184 -7.39 2.80 4.18
N ASN A 185 -7.38 4.11 3.94
CA ASN A 185 -8.59 4.94 3.96
C ASN A 185 -9.56 4.66 2.80
N ILE A 186 -9.01 4.32 1.63
CA ILE A 186 -9.79 3.99 0.44
C ILE A 186 -10.53 2.68 0.68
N TYR A 187 -9.75 1.63 0.87
CA TYR A 187 -10.31 0.27 0.93
C TYR A 187 -11.18 0.05 2.16
N SER A 188 -10.87 0.65 3.31
CA SER A 188 -11.76 0.56 4.47
C SER A 188 -13.14 1.20 4.24
N SER A 189 -13.25 2.27 3.45
CA SER A 189 -14.54 2.87 3.09
C SER A 189 -15.33 1.96 2.16
N GLU A 190 -14.67 1.42 1.12
CA GLU A 190 -15.29 0.50 0.16
C GLU A 190 -15.75 -0.82 0.82
N ILE A 191 -14.91 -1.38 1.69
CA ILE A 191 -15.24 -2.60 2.46
C ILE A 191 -16.48 -2.37 3.33
N LEU A 192 -16.50 -1.29 4.12
CA LEU A 192 -17.63 -0.99 4.99
C LEU A 192 -18.92 -0.73 4.23
N TYR A 193 -18.84 -0.10 3.05
CA TYR A 193 -20.00 0.04 2.17
C TYR A 193 -20.54 -1.33 1.74
N LEU A 194 -19.69 -2.24 1.26
CA LEU A 194 -20.13 -3.57 0.83
C LEU A 194 -20.72 -4.37 1.99
N CYS A 195 -20.17 -4.24 3.19
CA CYS A 195 -20.70 -4.86 4.41
C CYS A 195 -22.03 -4.26 4.89
N LYS A 196 -22.49 -3.14 4.35
CA LYS A 196 -23.61 -2.35 4.88
C LYS A 196 -23.40 -1.96 6.37
N ILE A 197 -22.19 -1.57 6.72
CA ILE A 197 -21.82 -1.16 8.09
C ILE A 197 -21.49 0.32 8.10
N LYS A 198 -22.15 1.08 9.01
CA LYS A 198 -21.84 2.50 9.22
C LYS A 198 -20.42 2.62 9.83
N PRO A 199 -19.53 3.48 9.26
CA PRO A 199 -18.17 3.60 9.74
C PRO A 199 -18.03 3.94 11.24
N LEU A 200 -19.00 4.65 11.78
CA LEU A 200 -19.07 5.06 13.19
C LEU A 200 -19.60 3.97 14.14
N LYS A 201 -20.05 2.83 13.63
CA LYS A 201 -20.57 1.73 14.48
C LYS A 201 -19.44 1.24 15.39
N LYS A 202 -19.73 1.13 16.69
CA LYS A 202 -18.79 0.59 17.69
C LYS A 202 -18.48 -0.87 17.37
N ALA A 203 -17.20 -1.26 17.41
CA ALA A 203 -16.76 -2.60 17.02
C ALA A 203 -17.40 -3.69 17.87
N LYS A 204 -17.56 -3.47 19.19
CA LYS A 204 -18.24 -4.40 20.10
C LYS A 204 -19.69 -4.74 19.72
N ASN A 205 -20.34 -3.87 18.95
CA ASN A 205 -21.74 -4.03 18.53
C ASN A 205 -21.88 -4.75 17.16
N LEU A 206 -20.79 -5.33 16.65
CA LEU A 206 -20.81 -6.11 15.43
C LEU A 206 -21.16 -7.56 15.72
N SER A 207 -22.20 -8.06 15.03
CA SER A 207 -22.54 -9.48 15.08
C SER A 207 -21.48 -10.33 14.37
N LEU A 208 -21.45 -11.62 14.69
CA LEU A 208 -20.58 -12.58 14.02
C LEU A 208 -20.75 -12.57 12.50
N GLN A 209 -21.99 -12.43 11.99
CA GLN A 209 -22.26 -12.32 10.57
C GLN A 209 -21.63 -11.06 9.95
N LYS A 210 -21.62 -9.93 10.66
CA LYS A 210 -20.95 -8.71 10.20
C LYS A 210 -19.43 -8.89 10.16
N CYS A 211 -18.85 -9.58 11.13
CA CYS A 211 -17.42 -9.92 11.14
C CYS A 211 -17.04 -10.81 9.95
N LYS A 212 -17.85 -11.85 9.65
CA LYS A 212 -17.66 -12.69 8.44
C LYS A 212 -17.72 -11.85 7.15
N LYS A 213 -18.65 -10.89 7.05
CA LYS A 213 -18.75 -9.98 5.90
C LYS A 213 -17.51 -9.08 5.76
N ILE A 214 -16.96 -8.56 6.85
CA ILE A 214 -15.73 -7.75 6.82
C ILE A 214 -14.59 -8.56 6.21
N ILE A 215 -14.39 -9.80 6.64
CA ILE A 215 -13.33 -10.67 6.12
C ILE A 215 -13.53 -10.93 4.62
N TYR A 216 -14.73 -11.37 4.24
CA TYR A 216 -15.06 -11.66 2.86
C TYR A 216 -14.84 -10.44 1.94
N PHE A 217 -15.42 -9.29 2.30
CA PHE A 217 -15.32 -8.10 1.47
C PHE A 217 -13.93 -7.45 1.52
N SER A 218 -13.14 -7.64 2.57
CA SER A 218 -11.73 -7.24 2.57
C SER A 218 -10.96 -7.99 1.48
N LYS A 219 -11.08 -9.31 1.44
CA LYS A 219 -10.45 -10.13 0.39
C LYS A 219 -10.98 -9.79 -1.00
N TYR A 220 -12.28 -9.64 -1.16
CA TYR A 220 -12.93 -9.33 -2.43
C TYR A 220 -12.46 -7.99 -3.02
N VAL A 221 -12.53 -6.91 -2.22
CA VAL A 221 -12.17 -5.56 -2.67
C VAL A 221 -10.69 -5.47 -3.03
N LEU A 222 -9.82 -6.00 -2.17
CA LEU A 222 -8.37 -5.93 -2.38
C LEU A 222 -7.95 -6.77 -3.60
N ASN A 223 -8.50 -7.99 -3.78
CA ASN A 223 -8.23 -8.79 -4.97
C ASN A 223 -8.70 -8.08 -6.24
N LYS A 224 -9.91 -7.49 -6.21
CA LYS A 224 -10.44 -6.73 -7.35
C LYS A 224 -9.55 -5.53 -7.68
N ALA A 225 -9.06 -4.82 -6.65
CA ALA A 225 -8.14 -3.70 -6.81
C ALA A 225 -6.81 -4.14 -7.43
N ILE A 226 -6.21 -5.24 -6.96
CA ILE A 226 -4.97 -5.79 -7.54
C ILE A 226 -5.17 -6.16 -9.02
N LYS A 227 -6.27 -6.87 -9.36
CA LYS A 227 -6.58 -7.24 -10.75
C LYS A 227 -6.78 -6.03 -11.67
N LYS A 228 -7.25 -4.90 -11.13
CA LYS A 228 -7.44 -3.63 -11.87
C LYS A 228 -6.20 -2.72 -11.87
N GLY A 229 -5.06 -3.18 -11.37
CA GLY A 229 -3.81 -2.41 -11.33
C GLY A 229 -3.76 -1.37 -10.21
N GLY A 230 -4.57 -1.51 -9.16
CA GLY A 230 -4.68 -0.54 -8.06
C GLY A 230 -5.56 0.65 -8.39
N SER A 231 -5.58 1.65 -7.50
CA SER A 231 -6.28 2.92 -7.69
C SER A 231 -5.29 4.02 -8.04
N SER A 232 -5.53 4.71 -9.15
CA SER A 232 -4.81 5.94 -9.53
C SER A 232 -5.58 7.15 -9.01
N ILE A 233 -5.47 7.44 -7.72
CA ILE A 233 -5.97 8.70 -7.18
C ILE A 233 -4.89 9.74 -7.42
N LYS A 234 -5.08 10.55 -8.44
CA LYS A 234 -4.23 11.66 -8.93
C LYS A 234 -2.72 11.37 -9.10
N ASP A 235 -2.18 10.36 -8.41
CA ASP A 235 -0.75 10.28 -8.11
C ASP A 235 -0.14 8.88 -8.18
N PHE A 236 -0.87 7.82 -8.59
CA PHE A 236 -0.30 6.47 -8.61
C PHE A 236 -0.46 5.78 -9.97
N LYS A 237 0.69 5.44 -10.59
CA LYS A 237 0.81 4.55 -11.75
C LYS A 237 1.73 3.38 -11.41
N ASN A 238 1.61 2.25 -12.08
CA ASN A 238 2.55 1.14 -11.91
C ASN A 238 3.92 1.47 -12.52
N THR A 239 4.93 0.63 -12.31
CA THR A 239 6.30 0.86 -12.82
C THR A 239 6.41 0.84 -14.36
N LEU A 240 5.33 0.50 -15.08
CA LEU A 240 5.24 0.49 -16.54
C LEU A 240 4.37 1.64 -17.10
N GLY A 241 3.79 2.51 -16.23
CA GLY A 241 2.99 3.68 -16.61
C GLY A 241 1.54 3.46 -16.87
N ASN A 242 1.07 2.27 -16.63
CA ASN A 242 -0.34 2.02 -16.73
C ASN A 242 -1.03 2.52 -15.47
N GLU A 243 -2.03 3.36 -15.63
CA GLU A 243 -2.89 3.80 -14.55
C GLU A 243 -3.72 2.63 -14.03
N GLY A 244 -3.81 2.50 -12.72
CA GLY A 244 -4.80 1.64 -12.12
C GLY A 244 -6.21 2.14 -12.49
N LYS A 245 -7.14 1.23 -12.70
CA LYS A 245 -8.54 1.55 -13.07
C LYS A 245 -9.52 1.25 -11.94
N PHE A 246 -9.04 1.00 -10.72
CA PHE A 246 -9.94 0.66 -9.62
C PHE A 246 -10.74 1.86 -9.11
N GLN A 247 -10.27 3.11 -9.30
CA GLN A 247 -11.04 4.32 -8.97
C GLN A 247 -12.39 4.38 -9.69
N ASP A 248 -12.52 3.83 -10.88
CA ASP A 248 -13.78 3.79 -11.64
C ASP A 248 -14.84 2.90 -10.95
N GLU A 249 -14.36 1.98 -10.11
CA GLU A 249 -15.17 1.05 -9.34
C GLU A 249 -15.57 1.57 -7.95
N PHE A 250 -15.09 2.75 -7.55
CA PHE A 250 -15.41 3.29 -6.23
C PHE A 250 -16.91 3.45 -6.05
N ARG A 251 -17.40 2.93 -4.95
CA ARG A 251 -18.82 2.97 -4.58
C ARG A 251 -19.13 4.14 -3.66
N VAL A 252 -18.18 4.51 -2.79
CA VAL A 252 -18.34 5.62 -1.86
C VAL A 252 -17.14 6.55 -1.81
N TYR A 253 -15.90 6.06 -1.99
CA TYR A 253 -14.72 6.87 -1.82
C TYR A 253 -14.68 8.03 -2.83
N GLN A 254 -14.49 9.28 -2.36
CA GLN A 254 -14.53 10.52 -3.17
C GLN A 254 -15.82 10.73 -3.98
N ARG A 255 -16.94 10.14 -3.55
CA ARG A 255 -18.25 10.29 -4.20
C ARG A 255 -19.26 11.05 -3.34
N GLU A 256 -18.80 12.00 -2.53
CA GLU A 256 -19.66 12.86 -1.74
C GLU A 256 -20.78 13.47 -2.59
N ASN A 257 -21.99 13.54 -2.04
CA ASN A 257 -23.22 14.02 -2.66
C ASN A 257 -23.72 13.23 -3.88
N SER A 258 -23.03 12.15 -4.30
CA SER A 258 -23.52 11.26 -5.36
C SER A 258 -24.53 10.26 -4.81
N ASN A 259 -25.41 9.79 -5.69
CA ASN A 259 -26.35 8.72 -5.35
C ASN A 259 -25.63 7.40 -5.01
N CYS A 260 -26.23 6.63 -4.12
CA CYS A 260 -25.77 5.29 -3.79
C CYS A 260 -25.84 4.38 -5.03
N ARG A 261 -24.74 3.64 -5.31
CA ARG A 261 -24.70 2.70 -6.44
C ARG A 261 -25.48 1.38 -6.21
N ARG A 262 -26.18 1.22 -5.09
CA ARG A 262 -27.07 0.06 -4.89
C ARG A 262 -28.43 0.33 -5.55
N LYS A 263 -28.89 -0.58 -6.42
CA LYS A 263 -30.16 -0.43 -7.14
C LYS A 263 -31.37 -0.20 -6.23
N THR A 264 -31.37 -0.80 -5.04
CA THR A 264 -32.47 -0.72 -4.06
C THR A 264 -32.22 0.31 -2.96
N CYS A 265 -31.44 1.38 -3.22
CA CYS A 265 -31.09 2.35 -2.20
C CYS A 265 -31.11 3.79 -2.75
N ASN A 266 -32.03 4.59 -2.26
CA ASN A 266 -32.15 6.02 -2.60
C ASN A 266 -31.26 6.91 -1.72
N GLY A 267 -30.25 6.35 -1.05
CA GLY A 267 -29.35 7.09 -0.20
C GLY A 267 -28.30 7.89 -0.98
N ILE A 268 -27.75 8.90 -0.30
CA ILE A 268 -26.69 9.76 -0.82
C ILE A 268 -25.39 9.44 -0.06
N ILE A 269 -24.26 9.54 -0.77
CA ILE A 269 -22.94 9.38 -0.16
C ILE A 269 -22.62 10.65 0.64
N LYS A 270 -22.41 10.46 1.93
CA LYS A 270 -21.98 11.53 2.85
C LYS A 270 -20.51 11.38 3.19
N LYS A 271 -19.88 12.51 3.45
CA LYS A 271 -18.51 12.60 3.96
C LYS A 271 -18.53 13.03 5.41
N LYS A 272 -17.71 12.38 6.24
CA LYS A 272 -17.45 12.76 7.63
C LYS A 272 -15.98 12.58 7.94
N PHE A 273 -15.43 13.44 8.77
CA PHE A 273 -14.08 13.24 9.29
C PHE A 273 -14.12 12.30 10.49
N ILE A 274 -13.36 11.21 10.42
CA ILE A 274 -13.16 10.25 11.50
C ILE A 274 -11.66 10.11 11.71
N THR A 275 -11.17 10.46 12.89
CA THR A 275 -9.74 10.43 13.23
C THR A 275 -8.89 11.14 12.17
N ASN A 276 -9.25 12.39 11.87
CA ASN A 276 -8.60 13.26 10.89
C ASN A 276 -8.52 12.68 9.45
N ARG A 277 -9.44 11.76 9.09
CA ARG A 277 -9.51 11.17 7.77
C ARG A 277 -10.90 11.29 7.17
N SER A 278 -10.99 11.81 5.95
CA SER A 278 -12.23 11.85 5.18
C SER A 278 -12.78 10.43 5.02
N THR A 279 -13.98 10.20 5.48
CA THR A 279 -14.68 8.91 5.44
C THR A 279 -15.97 9.08 4.66
N TYR A 280 -16.15 8.25 3.66
CA TYR A 280 -17.31 8.30 2.76
C TYR A 280 -18.21 7.09 3.02
N PHE A 281 -19.51 7.30 3.08
CA PHE A 281 -20.49 6.24 3.33
C PHE A 281 -21.88 6.64 2.86
N CYS A 282 -22.71 5.66 2.53
CA CYS A 282 -24.12 5.88 2.23
C CYS A 282 -24.90 6.09 3.54
N ASN A 283 -25.68 7.18 3.60
CA ASN A 283 -26.46 7.52 4.81
C ASN A 283 -27.64 6.57 5.09
N VAL A 284 -28.10 5.83 4.08
CA VAL A 284 -29.28 4.95 4.19
C VAL A 284 -28.88 3.48 4.38
N CYS A 285 -28.11 2.91 3.46
CA CYS A 285 -27.88 1.46 3.47
C CYS A 285 -26.74 0.97 4.39
N GLN A 286 -25.95 1.88 4.96
CA GLN A 286 -24.95 1.53 5.97
C GLN A 286 -25.48 1.85 7.39
N LYS A 287 -25.82 0.78 8.13
CA LYS A 287 -26.43 0.85 9.47
C LYS A 287 -25.48 0.33 10.57
#